data_44b691e2469445c528ba01f6aa6b0078
#
_entry.id   44b691e2469445c528ba01f6aa6b0078
#
_cell.length_a   1.000
_cell.length_b   1.000
_cell.length_c   1.000
_cell.angle_alpha   90.00
_cell.angle_beta   90.00
_cell.angle_gamma   90.00
#
_symmetry.space_group_name_H-M   'P 1'
#
loop_
_entity.id
_entity.type
_entity.pdbx_description
1 polymer ?
#
loop_
_entity_poly.entity_id
_entity_poly.type
_entity_poly.pdbx_seq_one_letter_code
_entity_poly.pdbx_strand_id
1 'polypeptide(L)'
;FIDLFTSINHLAQTYDMPILYSCHPRSKKRLDAMGFQLDERVKLHEPLGFHDYNHLQMNAFAVVSDSGTLPEESSFFTSVGHPFPAVCIRTSTERPEALDKGCFVLAGISEGGVEQAVATAVAMNANGDNGIPVPYYTEDVSTKVVKIIQSYTGVVNKMVWRKN
;
A
#
# COMPACT_ATOMS: atom_id res chain seq x y z
N PHE A 1 17.05 0.05 -5.95
CA PHE A 1 17.09 1.12 -4.90
C PHE A 1 17.17 2.49 -5.56
N ILE A 2 18.13 2.74 -6.43
CA ILE A 2 18.26 4.04 -7.15
C ILE A 2 17.01 4.32 -7.97
N ASP A 3 16.55 3.37 -8.77
CA ASP A 3 15.37 3.52 -9.64
C ASP A 3 14.13 4.02 -8.87
N LEU A 4 13.93 3.52 -7.65
CA LEU A 4 12.84 3.98 -6.80
C LEU A 4 12.97 5.46 -6.44
N PHE A 5 14.17 5.92 -6.06
CA PHE A 5 14.37 7.33 -5.70
C PHE A 5 14.37 8.24 -6.91
N THR A 6 14.78 7.73 -8.08
CA THR A 6 14.60 8.42 -9.36
C THR A 6 13.12 8.60 -9.66
N SER A 7 12.30 7.54 -9.48
CA SER A 7 10.83 7.66 -9.61
C SER A 7 10.24 8.69 -8.66
N ILE A 8 10.69 8.73 -7.40
CA ILE A 8 10.21 9.71 -6.43
C ILE A 8 10.53 11.14 -6.89
N ASN A 9 11.73 11.40 -7.37
CA ASN A 9 12.10 12.71 -7.91
C ASN A 9 11.25 13.06 -9.14
N HIS A 10 11.06 12.12 -10.07
CA HIS A 10 10.22 12.33 -11.26
C HIS A 10 8.76 12.60 -10.91
N LEU A 11 8.20 11.88 -9.93
CA LEU A 11 6.84 12.16 -9.46
C LEU A 11 6.71 13.56 -8.87
N ALA A 12 7.70 13.99 -8.04
CA ALA A 12 7.71 15.34 -7.49
C ALA A 12 7.74 16.41 -8.60
N GLN A 13 8.51 16.19 -9.66
CA GLN A 13 8.63 17.09 -10.80
C GLN A 13 7.39 17.07 -11.69
N THR A 14 6.87 15.87 -12.01
CA THR A 14 5.72 15.69 -12.92
C THR A 14 4.45 16.31 -12.37
N TYR A 15 4.20 16.16 -11.08
CA TYR A 15 2.99 16.67 -10.44
C TYR A 15 3.18 18.02 -9.76
N ASP A 16 4.42 18.52 -9.67
CA ASP A 16 4.80 19.76 -8.96
C ASP A 16 4.22 19.83 -7.54
N MET A 17 4.27 18.70 -6.83
CA MET A 17 3.71 18.53 -5.50
C MET A 17 4.76 18.11 -4.48
N PRO A 18 4.58 18.46 -3.19
CA PRO A 18 5.42 17.95 -2.12
C PRO A 18 5.19 16.44 -1.91
N ILE A 19 6.27 15.70 -1.74
CA ILE A 19 6.23 14.29 -1.36
C ILE A 19 6.71 14.17 0.08
N LEU A 20 5.85 13.68 0.96
CA LEU A 20 6.21 13.33 2.32
C LEU A 20 6.76 11.90 2.32
N TYR A 21 8.05 11.75 2.58
CA TYR A 21 8.71 10.45 2.58
C TYR A 21 9.12 10.04 4.00
N SER A 22 8.43 9.02 4.52
CA SER A 22 8.79 8.38 5.79
C SER A 22 10.08 7.57 5.60
N CYS A 23 11.21 8.18 5.91
CA CYS A 23 12.51 7.62 5.62
C CYS A 23 13.07 6.80 6.78
N HIS A 24 13.16 5.50 6.60
CA HIS A 24 13.85 4.65 7.58
C HIS A 24 15.35 5.04 7.68
N PRO A 25 15.96 5.08 8.88
CA PRO A 25 17.36 5.48 9.06
C PRO A 25 18.36 4.74 8.18
N ARG A 26 18.11 3.46 7.87
CA ARG A 26 18.95 2.68 6.94
C ARG A 26 18.90 3.21 5.51
N SER A 27 17.71 3.61 5.04
CA SER A 27 17.52 4.18 3.70
C SER A 27 18.22 5.53 3.60
N LYS A 28 18.10 6.37 4.63
CA LYS A 28 18.78 7.65 4.71
C LYS A 28 20.30 7.50 4.62
N LYS A 29 20.89 6.63 5.45
CA LYS A 29 22.34 6.35 5.41
C LYS A 29 22.80 5.87 4.04
N ARG A 30 21.98 5.08 3.35
CA ARG A 30 22.32 4.59 2.01
C ARG A 30 22.25 5.67 0.95
N LEU A 31 21.24 6.55 1.02
CA LEU A 31 21.15 7.74 0.14
C LEU A 31 22.36 8.65 0.32
N ASP A 32 22.70 8.96 1.56
CA ASP A 32 23.86 9.81 1.89
C ASP A 32 25.16 9.20 1.37
N ALA A 33 25.36 7.88 1.57
CA ALA A 33 26.55 7.16 1.11
C ALA A 33 26.68 7.13 -0.43
N MET A 34 25.57 7.18 -1.15
CA MET A 34 25.53 7.17 -2.61
C MET A 34 25.57 8.58 -3.20
N GLY A 35 25.50 9.62 -2.39
CA GLY A 35 25.45 11.02 -2.84
C GLY A 35 24.19 11.34 -3.66
N PHE A 36 23.12 10.55 -3.50
CA PHE A 36 21.88 10.74 -4.26
C PHE A 36 21.16 12.01 -3.81
N GLN A 37 20.82 12.86 -4.75
CA GLN A 37 20.13 14.11 -4.49
C GLN A 37 18.62 13.94 -4.68
N LEU A 38 17.87 14.11 -3.60
CA LEU A 38 16.41 14.20 -3.67
C LEU A 38 15.98 15.57 -4.17
N ASP A 39 14.89 15.59 -4.93
CA ASP A 39 14.24 16.84 -5.33
C ASP A 39 13.82 17.65 -4.09
N GLU A 40 13.86 18.97 -4.18
CA GLU A 40 13.56 19.86 -3.04
C GLU A 40 12.13 19.71 -2.50
N ARG A 41 11.21 19.19 -3.31
CA ARG A 41 9.82 18.89 -2.91
C ARG A 41 9.72 17.62 -2.07
N VAL A 42 10.74 16.75 -2.06
CA VAL A 42 10.75 15.53 -1.26
C VAL A 42 11.16 15.87 0.17
N LYS A 43 10.21 15.79 1.08
CA LYS A 43 10.39 16.12 2.49
C LYS A 43 10.53 14.83 3.31
N LEU A 44 11.76 14.61 3.79
CA LEU A 44 12.03 13.48 4.69
C LEU A 44 11.47 13.78 6.07
N HIS A 45 10.80 12.81 6.64
CA HIS A 45 10.31 12.88 8.03
C HIS A 45 10.45 11.51 8.72
N GLU A 46 10.43 11.55 10.05
CA GLU A 46 10.35 10.34 10.86
C GLU A 46 8.95 9.72 10.81
N PRO A 47 8.81 8.42 11.15
CA PRO A 47 7.50 7.78 11.19
C PRO A 47 6.49 8.57 12.02
N LEU A 48 5.32 8.76 11.45
CA LEU A 48 4.21 9.49 12.09
C LEU A 48 3.43 8.58 13.03
N GLY A 49 2.68 9.19 13.93
CA GLY A 49 1.67 8.49 14.72
C GLY A 49 0.52 7.98 13.84
N PHE A 50 -0.21 6.98 14.35
CA PHE A 50 -1.29 6.31 13.61
C PHE A 50 -2.34 7.30 13.08
N HIS A 51 -2.79 8.24 13.88
CA HIS A 51 -3.82 9.20 13.48
C HIS A 51 -3.34 10.19 12.41
N ASP A 52 -2.11 10.70 12.56
CA ASP A 52 -1.53 11.64 11.61
C ASP A 52 -1.28 10.96 10.25
N TYR A 53 -0.76 9.73 10.29
CA TYR A 53 -0.55 8.94 9.08
C TYR A 53 -1.86 8.68 8.31
N ASN A 54 -2.91 8.21 9.01
CA ASN A 54 -4.20 7.98 8.36
C ASN A 54 -4.83 9.27 7.83
N HIS A 55 -4.69 10.38 8.55
CA HIS A 55 -5.18 11.68 8.09
C HIS A 55 -4.47 12.11 6.79
N LEU A 56 -3.16 11.89 6.71
CA LEU A 56 -2.41 12.17 5.48
C LEU A 56 -2.83 11.26 4.33
N GLN A 57 -3.02 9.95 4.57
CA GLN A 57 -3.50 9.04 3.54
C GLN A 57 -4.83 9.47 2.93
N MET A 58 -5.79 9.82 3.78
CA MET A 58 -7.14 10.25 3.35
C MET A 58 -7.13 11.54 2.50
N ASN A 59 -6.09 12.36 2.64
CA ASN A 59 -5.98 13.65 1.97
C ASN A 59 -4.83 13.70 0.95
N ALA A 60 -4.16 12.58 0.72
CA ALA A 60 -3.06 12.52 -0.23
C ALA A 60 -3.56 12.51 -1.68
N PHE A 61 -2.80 13.14 -2.56
CA PHE A 61 -2.97 13.01 -4.02
C PHE A 61 -2.78 11.56 -4.47
N ALA A 62 -1.79 10.87 -3.92
CA ALA A 62 -1.57 9.44 -4.06
C ALA A 62 -0.73 8.93 -2.87
N VAL A 63 -0.91 7.66 -2.52
CA VAL A 63 -0.12 6.97 -1.49
C VAL A 63 0.71 5.89 -2.16
N VAL A 64 2.03 6.00 -2.02
CA VAL A 64 2.99 5.04 -2.56
C VAL A 64 3.71 4.37 -1.39
N SER A 65 3.59 3.06 -1.26
CA SER A 65 4.13 2.34 -0.10
C SER A 65 4.56 0.92 -0.44
N ASP A 66 5.58 0.43 0.26
CA ASP A 66 5.99 -0.97 0.26
C ASP A 66 5.37 -1.75 1.44
N SER A 67 4.51 -1.12 2.22
CA SER A 67 3.83 -1.76 3.35
C SER A 67 2.86 -2.85 2.90
N GLY A 68 2.88 -3.98 3.61
CA GLY A 68 1.88 -5.04 3.42
C GLY A 68 0.47 -4.65 3.87
N THR A 69 0.31 -3.59 4.66
CA THR A 69 -0.99 -3.10 5.14
C THR A 69 -1.67 -2.10 4.20
N LEU A 70 -0.94 -1.50 3.26
CA LEU A 70 -1.52 -0.57 2.29
C LEU A 70 -2.77 -1.13 1.57
N PRO A 71 -2.79 -2.39 1.10
CA PRO A 71 -3.99 -2.97 0.49
C PRO A 71 -5.19 -3.04 1.44
N GLU A 72 -4.94 -3.36 2.71
CA GLU A 72 -5.98 -3.43 3.74
C GLU A 72 -6.51 -2.03 4.06
N GLU A 73 -5.62 -1.07 4.22
CA GLU A 73 -5.93 0.35 4.48
C GLU A 73 -6.75 0.93 3.33
N SER A 74 -6.32 0.76 2.08
CA SER A 74 -7.04 1.24 0.90
C SER A 74 -8.44 0.63 0.79
N SER A 75 -8.57 -0.68 1.02
CA SER A 75 -9.86 -1.35 1.03
C SER A 75 -10.77 -0.84 2.15
N PHE A 76 -10.23 -0.64 3.36
CA PHE A 76 -10.96 -0.11 4.49
C PHE A 76 -11.45 1.32 4.21
N PHE A 77 -10.58 2.21 3.77
CA PHE A 77 -10.95 3.60 3.49
C PHE A 77 -11.97 3.71 2.34
N THR A 78 -11.89 2.84 1.34
CA THR A 78 -12.94 2.73 0.31
C THR A 78 -14.29 2.37 0.93
N SER A 79 -14.32 1.47 1.91
CA SER A 79 -15.56 1.02 2.57
C SER A 79 -16.26 2.12 3.40
N VAL A 80 -15.49 3.09 3.88
CA VAL A 80 -16.00 4.20 4.70
C VAL A 80 -16.17 5.51 3.91
N GLY A 81 -16.01 5.44 2.58
CA GLY A 81 -16.26 6.57 1.68
C GLY A 81 -15.10 7.57 1.56
N HIS A 82 -13.89 7.16 1.95
CA HIS A 82 -12.68 7.97 1.85
C HIS A 82 -11.57 7.27 1.02
N PRO A 83 -11.87 6.82 -0.22
CA PRO A 83 -10.86 6.18 -1.05
C PRO A 83 -9.71 7.13 -1.38
N PHE A 84 -8.53 6.57 -1.58
CA PHE A 84 -7.36 7.29 -2.06
C PHE A 84 -6.61 6.47 -3.13
N PRO A 85 -5.90 7.11 -4.06
CA PRO A 85 -5.05 6.41 -5.03
C PRO A 85 -3.93 5.66 -4.31
N ALA A 86 -3.99 4.31 -4.30
CA ALA A 86 -3.05 3.45 -3.60
C ALA A 86 -2.14 2.70 -4.57
N VAL A 87 -0.82 2.85 -4.39
CA VAL A 87 0.20 2.21 -5.22
C VAL A 87 1.18 1.45 -4.34
N CYS A 88 1.25 0.14 -4.55
CA CYS A 88 2.16 -0.75 -3.83
C CYS A 88 3.44 -0.96 -4.66
N ILE A 89 4.59 -0.52 -4.14
CA ILE A 89 5.91 -0.63 -4.79
C ILE A 89 6.62 -1.94 -4.44
N ARG A 90 5.96 -3.05 -4.72
CA ARG A 90 6.45 -4.41 -4.50
C ARG A 90 6.34 -5.23 -5.78
N THR A 91 7.09 -6.33 -5.85
CA THR A 91 7.03 -7.28 -6.97
C THR A 91 5.97 -8.37 -6.76
N SER A 92 5.41 -8.46 -5.55
CA SER A 92 4.34 -9.39 -5.18
C SER A 92 3.53 -8.82 -4.02
N THR A 93 2.36 -9.40 -3.78
CA THR A 93 1.51 -9.03 -2.65
C THR A 93 1.03 -10.26 -1.89
N GLU A 94 0.92 -10.13 -0.57
CA GLU A 94 0.27 -11.12 0.29
C GLU A 94 -1.26 -10.89 0.38
N ARG A 95 -1.77 -9.91 -0.37
CA ARG A 95 -3.19 -9.52 -0.37
C ARG A 95 -3.77 -9.54 -1.79
N PRO A 96 -3.72 -10.72 -2.48
CA PRO A 96 -4.21 -10.83 -3.85
C PRO A 96 -5.71 -10.51 -3.95
N GLU A 97 -6.47 -10.71 -2.88
CA GLU A 97 -7.89 -10.40 -2.81
C GLU A 97 -8.19 -8.90 -2.91
N ALA A 98 -7.33 -8.04 -2.35
CA ALA A 98 -7.48 -6.59 -2.49
C ALA A 98 -7.10 -6.11 -3.89
N LEU A 99 -6.12 -6.77 -4.52
CA LEU A 99 -5.76 -6.54 -5.91
C LEU A 99 -6.90 -6.96 -6.86
N ASP A 100 -7.48 -8.16 -6.64
CA ASP A 100 -8.65 -8.66 -7.40
C ASP A 100 -9.85 -7.71 -7.30
N LYS A 101 -10.01 -7.07 -6.17
CA LYS A 101 -11.06 -6.06 -5.93
C LYS A 101 -10.72 -4.66 -6.43
N GLY A 102 -9.53 -4.45 -6.97
CA GLY A 102 -9.11 -3.16 -7.53
C GLY A 102 -8.84 -2.07 -6.50
N CYS A 103 -8.53 -2.43 -5.23
CA CYS A 103 -8.31 -1.45 -4.17
C CYS A 103 -6.97 -0.73 -4.31
N PHE A 104 -6.01 -1.29 -5.04
CA PHE A 104 -4.68 -0.70 -5.22
C PHE A 104 -4.03 -1.17 -6.52
N VAL A 105 -2.97 -0.50 -6.94
CA VAL A 105 -2.15 -0.89 -8.09
C VAL A 105 -0.82 -1.46 -7.59
N LEU A 106 -0.43 -2.64 -8.07
CA LEU A 106 0.88 -3.24 -7.81
C LEU A 106 1.87 -2.78 -8.91
N ALA A 107 2.77 -1.87 -8.54
CA ALA A 107 3.64 -1.15 -9.48
C ALA A 107 4.94 -1.88 -9.82
N GLY A 108 5.38 -2.82 -8.99
CA GLY A 108 6.77 -3.24 -9.01
C GLY A 108 7.71 -2.18 -8.44
N ILE A 109 8.97 -2.21 -8.86
CA ILE A 109 10.04 -1.33 -8.33
C ILE A 109 10.81 -0.61 -9.44
N SER A 110 10.39 -0.74 -10.70
CA SER A 110 11.02 -0.05 -11.82
C SER A 110 10.51 1.39 -11.93
N GLU A 111 11.36 2.28 -12.42
CA GLU A 111 11.04 3.70 -12.58
C GLU A 111 9.74 3.91 -13.35
N GLY A 112 9.68 3.47 -14.59
CA GLY A 112 8.48 3.64 -15.42
C GLY A 112 7.24 2.91 -14.87
N GLY A 113 7.41 1.80 -14.14
CA GLY A 113 6.32 1.06 -13.52
C GLY A 113 5.65 1.86 -12.39
N VAL A 114 6.44 2.52 -11.55
CA VAL A 114 5.93 3.36 -10.45
C VAL A 114 5.18 4.57 -10.99
N GLU A 115 5.75 5.28 -11.96
CA GLU A 115 5.12 6.44 -12.58
C GLU A 115 3.78 6.10 -13.26
N GLN A 116 3.77 5.02 -14.06
CA GLN A 116 2.57 4.54 -14.71
C GLN A 116 1.50 4.13 -13.70
N ALA A 117 1.88 3.45 -12.62
CA ALA A 117 0.95 3.02 -11.58
C ALA A 117 0.32 4.20 -10.84
N VAL A 118 1.10 5.24 -10.52
CA VAL A 118 0.57 6.48 -9.91
C VAL A 118 -0.39 7.17 -10.86
N ALA A 119 -0.01 7.36 -12.12
CA ALA A 119 -0.88 7.97 -13.13
C ALA A 119 -2.21 7.20 -13.27
N THR A 120 -2.14 5.87 -13.31
CA THR A 120 -3.32 5.00 -13.39
C THR A 120 -4.21 5.13 -12.17
N ALA A 121 -3.63 4.99 -10.97
CA ALA A 121 -4.39 5.07 -9.71
C ALA A 121 -5.08 6.44 -9.53
N VAL A 122 -4.39 7.51 -9.87
CA VAL A 122 -4.95 8.88 -9.81
C VAL A 122 -6.09 9.05 -10.81
N ALA A 123 -5.92 8.61 -12.05
CA ALA A 123 -6.96 8.70 -13.08
C ALA A 123 -8.21 7.88 -12.71
N MET A 124 -8.02 6.66 -12.19
CA MET A 124 -9.12 5.80 -11.75
C MET A 124 -9.86 6.41 -10.55
N ASN A 125 -9.14 6.92 -9.56
CA ASN A 125 -9.75 7.61 -8.42
C ASN A 125 -10.58 8.83 -8.86
N ALA A 126 -10.07 9.63 -9.77
CA ALA A 126 -10.79 10.79 -10.32
C ALA A 126 -12.10 10.40 -11.05
N ASN A 127 -12.16 9.19 -11.61
CA ASN A 127 -13.35 8.63 -12.25
C ASN A 127 -14.28 7.90 -11.28
N GLY A 128 -13.93 7.79 -10.01
CA GLY A 128 -14.67 7.04 -9.01
C GLY A 128 -14.40 5.51 -9.00
N ASP A 129 -13.42 5.06 -9.77
CA ASP A 129 -13.04 3.63 -9.88
C ASP A 129 -12.05 3.25 -8.77
N ASN A 130 -12.52 3.20 -7.53
CA ASN A 130 -11.69 2.96 -6.35
C ASN A 130 -11.71 1.49 -5.87
N GLY A 131 -12.22 0.60 -6.70
CA GLY A 131 -12.35 -0.80 -6.36
C GLY A 131 -13.55 -1.12 -5.45
N ILE A 132 -13.63 -2.37 -5.05
CA ILE A 132 -14.68 -2.90 -4.18
C ILE A 132 -14.06 -3.29 -2.85
N PRO A 133 -14.56 -2.79 -1.70
CA PRO A 133 -14.01 -3.16 -0.40
C PRO A 133 -13.99 -4.67 -0.19
N VAL A 134 -12.91 -5.18 0.37
CA VAL A 134 -12.80 -6.59 0.76
C VAL A 134 -13.60 -6.81 2.04
N PRO A 135 -14.65 -7.63 2.04
CA PRO A 135 -15.58 -7.71 3.17
C PRO A 135 -14.91 -8.05 4.51
N TYR A 136 -13.96 -8.98 4.52
CA TYR A 136 -13.36 -9.41 5.79
C TYR A 136 -12.38 -8.40 6.42
N TYR A 137 -12.03 -7.32 5.74
CA TYR A 137 -11.28 -6.21 6.36
C TYR A 137 -12.19 -5.27 7.15
N THR A 138 -13.49 -5.35 6.93
CA THR A 138 -14.49 -4.43 7.50
C THR A 138 -15.50 -5.12 8.40
N GLU A 139 -15.53 -6.47 8.41
CA GLU A 139 -16.49 -7.28 9.17
C GLU A 139 -15.85 -7.85 10.44
N ASP A 140 -16.70 -8.42 11.31
CA ASP A 140 -16.27 -9.14 12.53
C ASP A 140 -15.41 -10.37 12.18
N VAL A 141 -14.11 -10.18 12.09
CA VAL A 141 -13.13 -11.21 11.74
C VAL A 141 -13.02 -12.25 12.85
N SER A 142 -13.18 -11.87 14.12
CA SER A 142 -13.04 -12.78 15.26
C SER A 142 -14.06 -13.92 15.21
N THR A 143 -15.30 -13.62 14.89
CA THR A 143 -16.36 -14.65 14.70
C THR A 143 -16.05 -15.59 13.54
N LYS A 144 -15.53 -15.06 12.43
CA LYS A 144 -15.11 -15.88 11.29
C LYS A 144 -13.98 -16.83 11.66
N VAL A 145 -12.97 -16.33 12.37
CA VAL A 145 -11.83 -17.14 12.83
C VAL A 145 -12.31 -18.28 13.73
N VAL A 146 -13.18 -18.02 14.70
CA VAL A 146 -13.75 -19.05 15.56
C VAL A 146 -14.48 -20.10 14.75
N LYS A 147 -15.32 -19.71 13.80
CA LYS A 147 -16.04 -20.65 12.92
C LYS A 147 -15.10 -21.49 12.07
N ILE A 148 -14.03 -20.90 11.52
CA ILE A 148 -13.04 -21.63 10.74
C ILE A 148 -12.32 -22.67 11.62
N ILE A 149 -11.87 -22.29 12.81
CA ILE A 149 -11.20 -23.20 13.75
C ILE A 149 -12.13 -24.38 14.08
N GLN A 150 -13.37 -24.10 14.45
CA GLN A 150 -14.34 -25.14 14.80
C GLN A 150 -14.64 -26.07 13.60
N SER A 151 -14.71 -25.53 12.40
CA SER A 151 -15.02 -26.32 11.21
C SER A 151 -13.85 -27.16 10.72
N TYR A 152 -12.63 -26.60 10.74
CA TYR A 152 -11.48 -27.23 10.08
C TYR A 152 -10.57 -28.03 11.00
N THR A 153 -10.68 -27.91 12.32
CA THR A 153 -9.81 -28.68 13.24
C THR A 153 -9.89 -30.19 12.99
N GLY A 154 -11.09 -30.74 12.84
CA GLY A 154 -11.30 -32.16 12.54
C GLY A 154 -10.76 -32.54 11.16
N VAL A 155 -10.98 -31.69 10.16
CA VAL A 155 -10.49 -31.91 8.79
C VAL A 155 -8.95 -31.93 8.77
N VAL A 156 -8.30 -30.95 9.38
CA VAL A 156 -6.84 -30.89 9.45
C VAL A 156 -6.27 -32.07 10.21
N ASN A 157 -6.86 -32.44 11.37
CA ASN A 157 -6.42 -33.60 12.12
C ASN A 157 -6.47 -34.87 11.27
N LYS A 158 -7.54 -35.09 10.55
CA LYS A 158 -7.73 -36.26 9.70
C LYS A 158 -6.85 -36.24 8.44
N MET A 159 -6.91 -35.13 7.68
CA MET A 159 -6.32 -35.10 6.33
C MET A 159 -4.84 -34.74 6.34
N VAL A 160 -4.39 -33.90 7.25
CA VAL A 160 -3.00 -33.41 7.32
C VAL A 160 -2.22 -34.22 8.35
N TRP A 161 -2.69 -34.27 9.59
CA TRP A 161 -1.97 -34.91 10.70
C TRP A 161 -2.23 -36.41 10.82
N ARG A 162 -3.17 -36.97 10.06
CA ARG A 162 -3.56 -38.38 10.10
C ARG A 162 -3.82 -38.91 11.51
N LYS A 163 -4.35 -38.06 12.37
CA LYS A 163 -4.79 -38.43 13.72
C LYS A 163 -6.14 -39.15 13.63
N ASN A 164 -6.27 -40.30 14.33
CA ASN A 164 -7.51 -41.04 14.44
C ASN A 164 -8.43 -40.37 15.46
#